data_4dfa386dcd9d6672e34cdf3a7f226185
#
_entry.id   4dfa386dcd9d6672e34cdf3a7f226185
#
_cell.length_a   1.000
_cell.length_b   1.000
_cell.length_c   1.000
_cell.angle_alpha   90.00
_cell.angle_beta   90.00
_cell.angle_gamma   90.00
#
_symmetry.space_group_name_H-M   'P 1'
#
loop_
_entity.id
_entity.type
_entity.pdbx_description
1 polymer ?
#
loop_
_entity_poly.entity_id
_entity_poly.type
_entity_poly.pdbx_seq_one_letter_code
_entity_poly.pdbx_strand_id
1 'polypeptide(L)'
;LACSMAVGLMQINSGLNFFFGLPIDGVTVFAIAAIMVTVYVVSCLTGIKKGMRVLSSFCTIVFIGLMVYVLCLGPTRFIVDAGTESLGVFFNRFFEHSVILPTMAENETWSKSWIIMFMASFFVYAPIIGLFLARLGKGRTVREFIFMNIGAPTLFCIVWIAIWGGTTVWLQYTGIMDVWQSVNEKGLEVTIFTILSTLPFAKILAAFFIIAVFFSFSTMADSIT
;
A
#
# COMPACT_ATOMS: atom_id res chain seq x y z
N LEU A 1 8.39 11.67 -2.33
CA LEU A 1 8.39 11.48 -0.88
C LEU A 1 7.15 12.13 -0.25
N ALA A 2 6.94 13.44 -0.45
CA ALA A 2 5.79 14.16 0.13
C ALA A 2 4.45 13.52 -0.24
N CYS A 3 4.22 13.15 -1.51
CA CYS A 3 2.99 12.48 -1.95
C CYS A 3 2.78 11.13 -1.27
N SER A 4 3.83 10.31 -1.17
CA SER A 4 3.73 8.99 -0.51
C SER A 4 3.46 9.13 0.98
N MET A 5 4.10 10.11 1.64
CA MET A 5 3.82 10.41 3.05
C MET A 5 2.39 10.91 3.26
N ALA A 6 1.87 11.74 2.35
CA ALA A 6 0.49 12.21 2.42
C ALA A 6 -0.52 11.06 2.39
N VAL A 7 -0.34 10.09 1.48
CA VAL A 7 -1.19 8.88 1.43
C VAL A 7 -1.10 8.09 2.73
N GLY A 8 0.10 7.92 3.30
CA GLY A 8 0.28 7.25 4.58
C GLY A 8 -0.41 7.97 5.74
N LEU A 9 -0.34 9.30 5.78
CA LEU A 9 -1.03 10.11 6.78
C LEU A 9 -2.54 9.98 6.68
N MET A 10 -3.09 10.00 5.45
CA MET A 10 -4.52 9.78 5.22
C MET A 10 -4.95 8.37 5.67
N GLN A 11 -4.12 7.37 5.43
CA GLN A 11 -4.40 5.99 5.84
C GLN A 11 -4.39 5.84 7.37
N ILE A 12 -3.45 6.47 8.07
CA ILE A 12 -3.43 6.50 9.53
C ILE A 12 -4.65 7.24 10.07
N ASN A 13 -5.03 8.39 9.47
CA ASN A 13 -6.21 9.14 9.86
C ASN A 13 -7.50 8.32 9.68
N SER A 14 -7.66 7.63 8.56
CA SER A 14 -8.77 6.69 8.32
C SER A 14 -8.82 5.58 9.38
N GLY A 15 -7.66 5.07 9.79
CA GLY A 15 -7.57 4.10 10.86
C GLY A 15 -7.98 4.66 12.22
N LEU A 16 -7.56 5.87 12.55
CA LEU A 16 -7.97 6.55 13.78
C LEU A 16 -9.46 6.90 13.76
N ASN A 17 -10.03 7.25 12.60
CA ASN A 17 -11.46 7.39 12.44
C ASN A 17 -12.19 6.07 12.73
N PHE A 18 -11.67 4.94 12.24
CA PHE A 18 -12.24 3.62 12.50
C PHE A 18 -12.27 3.25 13.99
N PHE A 19 -11.21 3.63 14.76
CA PHE A 19 -11.10 3.31 16.19
C PHE A 19 -11.85 4.27 17.10
N PHE A 20 -11.63 5.56 16.88
CA PHE A 20 -12.00 6.62 17.82
C PHE A 20 -13.06 7.56 17.26
N GLY A 21 -13.49 7.36 16.00
CA GLY A 21 -14.43 8.26 15.35
C GLY A 21 -13.87 9.67 15.10
N LEU A 22 -12.52 9.81 15.07
CA LEU A 22 -11.89 11.11 14.82
C LEU A 22 -12.24 11.62 13.42
N PRO A 23 -12.51 12.93 13.26
CA PRO A 23 -12.86 13.48 11.97
C PRO A 23 -11.72 13.33 10.96
N ILE A 24 -12.07 13.07 9.70
CA ILE A 24 -11.12 13.04 8.58
C ILE A 24 -11.00 14.47 8.06
N ASP A 25 -10.22 15.29 8.77
CA ASP A 25 -9.99 16.70 8.46
C ASP A 25 -8.51 17.06 8.41
N GLY A 26 -8.22 18.24 7.87
CA GLY A 26 -6.84 18.72 7.73
C GLY A 26 -6.12 18.91 9.07
N VAL A 27 -6.85 19.24 10.14
CA VAL A 27 -6.26 19.48 11.47
C VAL A 27 -5.74 18.17 12.07
N THR A 28 -6.55 17.11 11.97
CA THR A 28 -6.16 15.77 12.45
C THR A 28 -4.98 15.22 11.65
N VAL A 29 -4.99 15.37 10.33
CA VAL A 29 -3.86 14.97 9.47
C VAL A 29 -2.59 15.75 9.83
N PHE A 30 -2.69 17.06 10.10
CA PHE A 30 -1.55 17.87 10.51
C PHE A 30 -0.99 17.43 11.86
N ALA A 31 -1.84 17.12 12.83
CA ALA A 31 -1.41 16.60 14.13
C ALA A 31 -0.68 15.25 14.00
N ILE A 32 -1.19 14.32 13.19
CA ILE A 32 -0.53 13.04 12.90
C ILE A 32 0.82 13.28 12.22
N ALA A 33 0.88 14.20 11.25
CA ALA A 33 2.11 14.57 10.57
C ALA A 33 3.16 15.12 11.54
N ALA A 34 2.77 15.99 12.46
CA ALA A 34 3.67 16.55 13.48
C ALA A 34 4.25 15.45 14.38
N ILE A 35 3.44 14.49 14.81
CA ILE A 35 3.90 13.34 15.61
C ILE A 35 4.86 12.47 14.79
N MET A 36 4.52 12.15 13.54
CA MET A 36 5.38 11.36 12.65
C MET A 36 6.73 12.01 12.41
N VAL A 37 6.74 13.32 12.10
CA VAL A 37 7.97 14.07 11.88
C VAL A 37 8.83 14.09 13.16
N THR A 38 8.21 14.27 14.33
CA THR A 38 8.94 14.25 15.62
C THR A 38 9.61 12.90 15.85
N VAL A 39 8.87 11.79 15.66
CA VAL A 39 9.41 10.44 15.80
C VAL A 39 10.55 10.19 14.80
N TYR A 40 10.38 10.61 13.56
CA TYR A 40 11.39 10.49 12.53
C TYR A 40 12.66 11.29 12.88
N VAL A 41 12.53 12.56 13.28
CA VAL A 41 13.68 13.40 13.66
C VAL A 41 14.44 12.80 14.84
N VAL A 42 13.73 12.32 15.86
CA VAL A 42 14.34 11.65 17.02
C VAL A 42 15.07 10.38 16.57
N SER A 43 14.48 9.59 15.67
CA SER A 43 15.13 8.40 15.12
C SER A 43 16.41 8.71 14.37
N CYS A 44 16.40 9.74 13.52
CA CYS A 44 17.58 10.20 12.79
C CYS A 44 18.70 10.69 13.72
N LEU A 45 18.36 11.47 14.75
CA LEU A 45 19.33 12.02 15.71
C LEU A 45 20.00 10.94 16.57
N THR A 46 19.27 9.89 16.90
CA THR A 46 19.78 8.79 17.73
C THR A 46 20.61 7.75 16.95
N GLY A 47 20.61 7.81 15.62
CA GLY A 47 21.46 6.96 14.77
C GLY A 47 21.20 5.46 14.91
N ILE A 48 20.00 5.04 15.25
CA ILE A 48 19.64 3.65 15.59
C ILE A 48 19.46 2.79 14.33
N LYS A 49 20.56 2.51 13.61
CA LYS A 49 20.53 1.60 12.45
C LYS A 49 19.99 0.18 12.76
N LYS A 50 20.20 -0.31 13.97
CA LYS A 50 19.65 -1.62 14.41
C LYS A 50 18.14 -1.54 14.62
N GLY A 51 17.63 -0.45 15.19
CA GLY A 51 16.21 -0.27 15.44
C GLY A 51 15.38 -0.27 14.15
N MET A 52 15.85 0.40 13.11
CA MET A 52 15.15 0.44 11.82
C MET A 52 15.02 -0.93 11.15
N ARG A 53 16.07 -1.76 11.21
CA ARG A 53 16.00 -3.12 10.68
C ARG A 53 14.95 -3.97 11.39
N VAL A 54 14.91 -3.90 12.72
CA VAL A 54 13.92 -4.63 13.53
C VAL A 54 12.52 -4.14 13.21
N LEU A 55 12.35 -2.82 13.10
CA LEU A 55 11.07 -2.17 12.82
C LEU A 55 10.54 -2.54 11.42
N SER A 56 11.40 -2.47 10.40
CA SER A 56 11.06 -2.88 9.04
C SER A 56 10.71 -4.37 8.96
N SER A 57 11.46 -5.24 9.66
CA SER A 57 11.13 -6.67 9.72
C SER A 57 9.80 -6.91 10.41
N PHE A 58 9.49 -6.19 11.48
CA PHE A 58 8.19 -6.25 12.15
C PHE A 58 7.06 -5.85 11.19
N CYS A 59 7.18 -4.73 10.46
CA CYS A 59 6.19 -4.32 9.47
C CYS A 59 5.96 -5.39 8.41
N THR A 60 7.03 -5.99 7.88
CA THR A 60 6.94 -7.05 6.88
C THR A 60 6.19 -8.26 7.42
N ILE A 61 6.48 -8.69 8.65
CA ILE A 61 5.80 -9.82 9.29
C ILE A 61 4.31 -9.50 9.49
N VAL A 62 3.97 -8.28 9.92
CA VAL A 62 2.59 -7.86 10.11
C VAL A 62 1.84 -7.85 8.77
N PHE A 63 2.41 -7.29 7.70
CA PHE A 63 1.76 -7.26 6.39
C PHE A 63 1.56 -8.66 5.82
N ILE A 64 2.56 -9.54 5.92
CA ILE A 64 2.42 -10.94 5.48
C ILE A 64 1.39 -11.67 6.36
N GLY A 65 1.43 -11.47 7.67
CA GLY A 65 0.47 -12.05 8.58
C GLY A 65 -0.97 -11.65 8.28
N LEU A 66 -1.21 -10.37 8.00
CA LEU A 66 -2.52 -9.87 7.58
C LEU A 66 -2.96 -10.46 6.24
N MET A 67 -2.06 -10.57 5.26
CA MET A 67 -2.36 -11.23 4.00
C MET A 67 -2.81 -12.69 4.19
N VAL A 68 -2.04 -13.45 4.96
CA VAL A 68 -2.37 -14.86 5.24
C VAL A 68 -3.69 -14.95 6.01
N TYR A 69 -3.92 -14.06 6.96
CA TYR A 69 -5.14 -14.00 7.73
C TYR A 69 -6.37 -13.75 6.84
N VAL A 70 -6.31 -12.73 5.97
CA VAL A 70 -7.39 -12.41 5.02
C VAL A 70 -7.59 -13.57 4.03
N LEU A 71 -6.51 -14.20 3.57
CA LEU A 71 -6.61 -15.36 2.68
C LEU A 71 -7.30 -16.55 3.35
N CYS A 72 -6.99 -16.84 4.62
CA CYS A 72 -7.54 -18.00 5.33
C CYS A 72 -8.99 -17.82 5.78
N LEU A 73 -9.37 -16.61 6.21
CA LEU A 73 -10.69 -16.32 6.78
C LEU A 73 -11.62 -15.59 5.81
N GLY A 74 -11.09 -15.04 4.73
CA GLY A 74 -11.85 -14.42 3.66
C GLY A 74 -12.36 -15.44 2.63
N PRO A 75 -12.89 -14.97 1.50
CA PRO A 75 -13.41 -15.80 0.44
C PRO A 75 -12.27 -16.42 -0.40
N THR A 76 -11.49 -17.31 0.18
CA THR A 76 -10.25 -17.89 -0.41
C THR A 76 -10.45 -18.38 -1.82
N ARG A 77 -11.55 -19.11 -2.10
CA ARG A 77 -11.84 -19.63 -3.43
C ARG A 77 -12.02 -18.49 -4.44
N PHE A 78 -12.81 -17.48 -4.10
CA PHE A 78 -13.01 -16.33 -4.98
C PHE A 78 -11.71 -15.55 -5.21
N ILE A 79 -10.90 -15.37 -4.18
CA ILE A 79 -9.61 -14.69 -4.26
C ILE A 79 -8.67 -15.41 -5.24
N VAL A 80 -8.58 -16.73 -5.15
CA VAL A 80 -7.72 -17.53 -6.04
C VAL A 80 -8.25 -17.51 -7.47
N ASP A 81 -9.55 -17.72 -7.66
CA ASP A 81 -10.18 -17.74 -8.98
C ASP A 81 -10.02 -16.37 -9.67
N ALA A 82 -10.41 -15.27 -8.99
CA ALA A 82 -10.30 -13.91 -9.51
C ALA A 82 -8.84 -13.47 -9.73
N GLY A 83 -7.93 -13.85 -8.82
CA GLY A 83 -6.50 -13.59 -8.97
C GLY A 83 -5.89 -14.27 -10.19
N THR A 84 -6.24 -15.54 -10.42
CA THR A 84 -5.75 -16.30 -11.57
C THR A 84 -6.31 -15.75 -12.88
N GLU A 85 -7.61 -15.44 -12.92
CA GLU A 85 -8.25 -14.83 -14.08
C GLU A 85 -7.66 -13.46 -14.40
N SER A 86 -7.46 -12.63 -13.38
CA SER A 86 -6.85 -11.30 -13.52
C SER A 86 -5.43 -11.36 -14.10
N LEU A 87 -4.63 -12.37 -13.70
CA LEU A 87 -3.31 -12.59 -14.29
C LEU A 87 -3.42 -13.01 -15.76
N GLY A 88 -4.36 -13.89 -16.10
CA GLY A 88 -4.61 -14.29 -17.48
C GLY A 88 -4.99 -13.09 -18.36
N VAL A 89 -5.90 -12.25 -17.90
CA VAL A 89 -6.31 -11.02 -18.59
C VAL A 89 -5.13 -10.04 -18.71
N PHE A 90 -4.35 -9.88 -17.65
CA PHE A 90 -3.17 -9.01 -17.65
C PHE A 90 -2.18 -9.40 -18.75
N PHE A 91 -1.81 -10.68 -18.85
CA PHE A 91 -0.87 -11.12 -19.89
C PHE A 91 -1.45 -11.05 -21.30
N ASN A 92 -2.74 -11.40 -21.47
CA ASN A 92 -3.38 -11.35 -22.78
C ASN A 92 -3.57 -9.94 -23.31
N ARG A 93 -3.89 -8.98 -22.44
CA ARG A 93 -4.20 -7.59 -22.83
C ARG A 93 -3.15 -6.58 -22.42
N PHE A 94 -1.95 -7.05 -22.06
CA PHE A 94 -0.88 -6.19 -21.56
C PHE A 94 -0.58 -5.00 -22.49
N PHE A 95 -0.38 -5.29 -23.78
CA PHE A 95 -0.06 -4.24 -24.75
C PHE A 95 -1.26 -3.32 -25.01
N GLU A 96 -2.47 -3.86 -25.11
CA GLU A 96 -3.69 -3.09 -25.29
C GLU A 96 -3.84 -2.04 -24.16
N HIS A 97 -3.80 -2.50 -22.91
CA HIS A 97 -3.95 -1.61 -21.76
C HIS A 97 -2.77 -0.67 -21.53
N SER A 98 -1.57 -1.03 -21.98
CA SER A 98 -0.37 -0.18 -21.82
C SER A 98 -0.34 1.02 -22.77
N VAL A 99 -1.05 0.96 -23.92
CA VAL A 99 -1.07 2.01 -24.94
C VAL A 99 -2.41 2.72 -25.08
N ILE A 100 -3.36 2.46 -24.16
CA ILE A 100 -4.64 3.19 -24.16
C ILE A 100 -4.37 4.66 -23.85
N LEU A 101 -4.71 5.53 -24.84
CA LEU A 101 -4.65 6.97 -24.68
C LEU A 101 -5.92 7.49 -24.02
N PRO A 102 -5.85 8.57 -23.23
CA PRO A 102 -7.02 9.20 -22.61
C PRO A 102 -8.12 9.59 -23.59
N THR A 103 -7.76 9.92 -24.81
CA THR A 103 -8.69 10.30 -25.90
C THR A 103 -9.52 9.14 -26.43
N MET A 104 -9.10 7.90 -26.19
CA MET A 104 -9.80 6.69 -26.63
C MET A 104 -10.47 5.93 -25.48
N ALA A 105 -10.25 6.35 -24.25
CA ALA A 105 -10.86 5.74 -23.09
C ALA A 105 -12.24 6.35 -22.83
N GLU A 106 -13.22 5.53 -22.56
CA GLU A 106 -14.57 5.97 -22.14
C GLU A 106 -14.52 6.85 -20.88
N ASN A 107 -13.47 6.72 -20.10
CA ASN A 107 -13.24 7.50 -18.87
C ASN A 107 -11.87 8.16 -18.88
N GLU A 108 -11.75 9.29 -19.56
CA GLU A 108 -10.52 10.10 -19.63
C GLU A 108 -9.96 10.48 -18.26
N THR A 109 -10.84 10.78 -17.31
CA THR A 109 -10.45 11.21 -15.96
C THR A 109 -9.72 10.11 -15.22
N TRP A 110 -10.17 8.85 -15.34
CA TRP A 110 -9.52 7.72 -14.71
C TRP A 110 -8.11 7.49 -15.26
N SER A 111 -7.95 7.47 -16.57
CA SER A 111 -6.65 7.29 -17.22
C SER A 111 -5.66 8.40 -16.87
N LYS A 112 -6.10 9.64 -16.81
CA LYS A 112 -5.27 10.78 -16.40
C LYS A 112 -4.85 10.67 -14.93
N SER A 113 -5.77 10.36 -14.06
CA SER A 113 -5.51 10.30 -12.60
C SER A 113 -4.63 9.12 -12.20
N TRP A 114 -4.76 7.98 -12.85
CA TRP A 114 -4.04 6.78 -12.45
C TRP A 114 -2.82 6.50 -13.33
N ILE A 115 -2.97 6.36 -14.62
CA ILE A 115 -1.86 5.94 -15.49
C ILE A 115 -0.81 7.05 -15.58
N ILE A 116 -1.21 8.27 -15.93
CA ILE A 116 -0.26 9.38 -16.15
C ILE A 116 0.39 9.78 -14.83
N MET A 117 -0.40 9.90 -13.75
CA MET A 117 0.13 10.28 -12.44
C MET A 117 1.12 9.25 -11.89
N PHE A 118 0.82 7.94 -12.02
CA PHE A 118 1.75 6.90 -11.58
C PHE A 118 3.03 6.90 -12.40
N MET A 119 2.95 6.96 -13.72
CA MET A 119 4.12 7.03 -14.59
C MET A 119 4.99 8.25 -14.27
N ALA A 120 4.40 9.45 -14.15
CA ALA A 120 5.13 10.65 -13.78
C ALA A 120 5.81 10.51 -12.41
N SER A 121 5.13 9.92 -11.43
CA SER A 121 5.70 9.67 -10.10
C SER A 121 6.91 8.74 -10.16
N PHE A 122 6.85 7.66 -10.93
CA PHE A 122 7.98 6.74 -11.08
C PHE A 122 9.19 7.42 -11.73
N PHE A 123 8.99 8.26 -12.76
CA PHE A 123 10.09 9.00 -13.39
C PHE A 123 10.76 9.98 -12.42
N VAL A 124 9.99 10.63 -11.56
CA VAL A 124 10.55 11.55 -10.53
C VAL A 124 11.32 10.78 -9.46
N TYR A 125 10.86 9.60 -9.07
CA TYR A 125 11.50 8.77 -8.05
C TYR A 125 12.75 8.03 -8.57
N ALA A 126 12.81 7.72 -9.85
CA ALA A 126 13.84 6.85 -10.42
C ALA A 126 15.29 7.27 -10.07
N PRO A 127 15.70 8.56 -10.15
CA PRO A 127 17.07 8.96 -9.83
C PRO A 127 17.41 8.72 -8.34
N ILE A 128 16.49 9.03 -7.44
CA ILE A 128 16.71 8.93 -5.99
C ILE A 128 16.80 7.46 -5.58
N ILE A 129 15.83 6.64 -6.05
CA ILE A 129 15.83 5.20 -5.79
C ILE A 129 17.04 4.53 -6.44
N GLY A 130 17.42 4.94 -7.64
CA GLY A 130 18.59 4.42 -8.34
C GLY A 130 19.88 4.62 -7.54
N LEU A 131 20.09 5.80 -6.95
CA LEU A 131 21.24 6.08 -6.07
C LEU A 131 21.21 5.23 -4.79
N PHE A 132 20.05 5.10 -4.17
CA PHE A 132 19.88 4.27 -2.99
C PHE A 132 20.16 2.80 -3.28
N LEU A 133 19.59 2.25 -4.36
CA LEU A 133 19.80 0.88 -4.79
C LEU A 133 21.26 0.60 -5.20
N ALA A 134 21.92 1.56 -5.83
CA ALA A 134 23.35 1.44 -6.19
C ALA A 134 24.23 1.27 -4.92
N ARG A 135 23.89 1.95 -3.84
CA ARG A 135 24.58 1.78 -2.54
C ARG A 135 24.34 0.42 -1.92
N LEU A 136 23.10 -0.09 -2.01
CA LEU A 136 22.73 -1.41 -1.48
C LEU A 136 23.28 -2.56 -2.29
N GLY A 137 23.51 -2.35 -3.60
CA GLY A 137 24.02 -3.36 -4.53
C GLY A 137 25.50 -3.66 -4.40
N LYS A 138 26.26 -2.91 -3.59
CA LYS A 138 27.70 -3.14 -3.43
C LYS A 138 27.99 -4.57 -2.94
N GLY A 139 28.81 -5.31 -3.71
CA GLY A 139 29.22 -6.67 -3.37
C GLY A 139 28.22 -7.76 -3.79
N ARG A 140 27.13 -7.43 -4.48
CA ARG A 140 26.16 -8.39 -5.03
C ARG A 140 26.33 -8.53 -6.53
N THR A 141 25.94 -9.69 -7.06
CA THR A 141 25.88 -9.90 -8.50
C THR A 141 24.70 -9.15 -9.11
N VAL A 142 24.81 -8.72 -10.36
CA VAL A 142 23.72 -8.03 -11.09
C VAL A 142 22.45 -8.88 -11.12
N ARG A 143 22.59 -10.20 -11.25
CA ARG A 143 21.46 -11.14 -11.25
C ARG A 143 20.70 -11.15 -9.93
N GLU A 144 21.41 -11.25 -8.81
CA GLU A 144 20.82 -11.17 -7.48
C GLU A 144 20.15 -9.82 -7.24
N PHE A 145 20.80 -8.76 -7.70
CA PHE A 145 20.29 -7.41 -7.56
C PHE A 145 18.94 -7.23 -8.30
N ILE A 146 18.85 -7.68 -9.55
CA ILE A 146 17.61 -7.62 -10.34
C ILE A 146 16.51 -8.47 -9.69
N PHE A 147 16.83 -9.71 -9.29
CA PHE A 147 15.84 -10.60 -8.68
C PHE A 147 15.29 -10.02 -7.37
N MET A 148 16.13 -9.47 -6.52
CA MET A 148 15.72 -8.90 -5.24
C MET A 148 14.92 -7.60 -5.35
N ASN A 149 15.22 -6.78 -6.37
CA ASN A 149 14.58 -5.46 -6.50
C ASN A 149 13.38 -5.44 -7.46
N ILE A 150 13.30 -6.38 -8.38
CA ILE A 150 12.19 -6.49 -9.34
C ILE A 150 11.35 -7.73 -9.03
N GLY A 151 11.97 -8.90 -9.01
CA GLY A 151 11.24 -10.17 -8.90
C GLY A 151 10.45 -10.31 -7.61
N ALA A 152 11.11 -10.18 -6.47
CA ALA A 152 10.47 -10.36 -5.16
C ALA A 152 9.38 -9.32 -4.86
N PRO A 153 9.59 -8.01 -5.08
CA PRO A 153 8.53 -7.02 -4.88
C PRO A 153 7.36 -7.20 -5.84
N THR A 154 7.61 -7.54 -7.10
CA THR A 154 6.54 -7.77 -8.09
C THR A 154 5.66 -8.94 -7.66
N LEU A 155 6.26 -10.06 -7.26
CA LEU A 155 5.52 -11.22 -6.78
C LEU A 155 4.68 -10.87 -5.55
N PHE A 156 5.27 -10.13 -4.59
CA PHE A 156 4.55 -9.66 -3.41
C PHE A 156 3.35 -8.78 -3.80
N CYS A 157 3.53 -7.82 -4.71
CA CYS A 157 2.46 -6.94 -5.18
C CYS A 157 1.32 -7.72 -5.86
N ILE A 158 1.65 -8.70 -6.70
CA ILE A 158 0.63 -9.54 -7.36
C ILE A 158 -0.23 -10.26 -6.32
N VAL A 159 0.41 -10.90 -5.33
CA VAL A 159 -0.30 -11.63 -4.28
C VAL A 159 -1.09 -10.65 -3.39
N TRP A 160 -0.52 -9.51 -3.05
CA TRP A 160 -1.18 -8.46 -2.28
C TRP A 160 -2.46 -7.98 -2.96
N ILE A 161 -2.37 -7.61 -4.24
CA ILE A 161 -3.51 -7.12 -5.01
C ILE A 161 -4.57 -8.22 -5.19
N ALA A 162 -4.17 -9.45 -5.44
CA ALA A 162 -5.11 -10.58 -5.58
C ALA A 162 -5.91 -10.79 -4.29
N ILE A 163 -5.27 -10.73 -3.12
CA ILE A 163 -5.94 -10.97 -1.83
C ILE A 163 -6.85 -9.80 -1.46
N TRP A 164 -6.30 -8.59 -1.40
CA TRP A 164 -7.07 -7.42 -0.96
C TRP A 164 -8.07 -6.98 -2.01
N GLY A 165 -7.68 -6.93 -3.28
CA GLY A 165 -8.56 -6.59 -4.39
C GLY A 165 -9.65 -7.62 -4.60
N GLY A 166 -9.31 -8.91 -4.59
CA GLY A 166 -10.29 -9.99 -4.70
C GLY A 166 -11.31 -9.96 -3.57
N THR A 167 -10.87 -9.72 -2.33
CA THR A 167 -11.80 -9.59 -1.17
C THR A 167 -12.71 -8.39 -1.33
N THR A 168 -12.18 -7.25 -1.79
CA THR A 168 -12.97 -6.02 -2.03
C THR A 168 -14.07 -6.25 -3.05
N VAL A 169 -13.71 -6.85 -4.19
CA VAL A 169 -14.66 -7.17 -5.27
C VAL A 169 -15.72 -8.15 -4.77
N TRP A 170 -15.33 -9.16 -4.01
CA TRP A 170 -16.27 -10.13 -3.43
C TRP A 170 -17.28 -9.48 -2.49
N LEU A 171 -16.82 -8.60 -1.59
CA LEU A 171 -17.69 -7.88 -0.65
C LEU A 171 -18.71 -7.01 -1.38
N GLN A 172 -18.27 -6.31 -2.43
CA GLN A 172 -19.16 -5.48 -3.25
C GLN A 172 -20.15 -6.35 -4.04
N TYR A 173 -19.68 -7.44 -4.67
CA TYR A 173 -20.50 -8.32 -5.49
C TYR A 173 -21.56 -9.06 -4.68
N THR A 174 -21.23 -9.50 -3.48
CA THR A 174 -22.17 -10.21 -2.60
C THR A 174 -23.12 -9.28 -1.85
N GLY A 175 -22.90 -7.96 -1.93
CA GLY A 175 -23.74 -6.96 -1.22
C GLY A 175 -23.59 -7.01 0.30
N ILE A 176 -22.56 -7.69 0.84
CA ILE A 176 -22.30 -7.74 2.28
C ILE A 176 -21.94 -6.34 2.77
N MET A 177 -21.20 -5.58 1.96
CA MET A 177 -20.84 -4.21 2.25
C MET A 177 -20.71 -3.39 0.96
N ASP A 178 -21.25 -2.19 0.95
CA ASP A 178 -21.06 -1.25 -0.16
C ASP A 178 -19.73 -0.53 0.00
N VAL A 179 -18.69 -1.15 -0.58
CA VAL A 179 -17.33 -0.61 -0.57
C VAL A 179 -17.25 0.66 -1.43
N TRP A 180 -18.00 0.69 -2.55
CA TRP A 180 -18.04 1.84 -3.43
C TRP A 180 -18.57 3.10 -2.74
N GLN A 181 -19.66 2.98 -2.01
CA GLN A 181 -20.20 4.09 -1.21
C GLN A 181 -19.17 4.53 -0.14
N SER A 182 -18.57 3.59 0.58
CA SER A 182 -17.57 3.89 1.62
C SER A 182 -16.36 4.64 1.06
N VAL A 183 -15.90 4.29 -0.15
CA VAL A 183 -14.80 4.96 -0.84
C VAL A 183 -15.19 6.37 -1.29
N ASN A 184 -16.37 6.55 -1.83
CA ASN A 184 -16.84 7.87 -2.27
C ASN A 184 -17.04 8.85 -1.10
N GLU A 185 -17.47 8.36 0.04
CA GLU A 185 -17.72 9.20 1.23
C GLU A 185 -16.45 9.52 2.02
N LYS A 186 -15.53 8.56 2.15
CA LYS A 186 -14.40 8.65 3.09
C LYS A 186 -13.03 8.53 2.45
N GLY A 187 -12.96 8.27 1.14
CA GLY A 187 -11.71 8.09 0.40
C GLY A 187 -11.27 6.63 0.25
N LEU A 188 -10.27 6.42 -0.60
CA LEU A 188 -9.74 5.08 -0.92
C LEU A 188 -9.06 4.42 0.29
N GLU A 189 -8.53 5.20 1.20
CA GLU A 189 -7.76 4.77 2.36
C GLU A 189 -8.59 3.97 3.37
N VAL A 190 -9.91 4.14 3.33
CA VAL A 190 -10.86 3.42 4.18
C VAL A 190 -11.01 1.95 3.79
N THR A 191 -10.74 1.59 2.54
CA THR A 191 -11.02 0.26 1.96
C THR A 191 -10.46 -0.89 2.81
N ILE A 192 -9.23 -0.77 3.29
CA ILE A 192 -8.60 -1.82 4.12
C ILE A 192 -9.36 -2.00 5.45
N PHE A 193 -9.76 -0.91 6.10
CA PHE A 193 -10.51 -0.98 7.35
C PHE A 193 -11.92 -1.53 7.13
N THR A 194 -12.52 -1.23 5.99
CA THR A 194 -13.81 -1.80 5.56
C THR A 194 -13.71 -3.31 5.42
N ILE A 195 -12.67 -3.83 4.76
CA ILE A 195 -12.42 -5.27 4.65
C ILE A 195 -12.18 -5.88 6.03
N LEU A 196 -11.30 -5.28 6.83
CA LEU A 196 -11.00 -5.80 8.16
C LEU A 196 -12.22 -5.82 9.07
N SER A 197 -13.18 -4.89 8.91
CA SER A 197 -14.41 -4.84 9.71
C SER A 197 -15.34 -6.04 9.48
N THR A 198 -15.23 -6.71 8.34
CA THR A 198 -16.01 -7.92 8.03
C THR A 198 -15.40 -9.20 8.60
N LEU A 199 -14.18 -9.13 9.11
CA LEU A 199 -13.44 -10.28 9.64
C LEU A 199 -13.48 -10.31 11.18
N PRO A 200 -13.33 -11.48 11.80
CA PRO A 200 -13.19 -11.57 13.26
C PRO A 200 -11.93 -10.82 13.72
N PHE A 201 -11.97 -10.32 14.96
CA PHE A 201 -10.88 -9.52 15.56
C PHE A 201 -10.51 -8.23 14.79
N ALA A 202 -11.45 -7.64 14.04
CA ALA A 202 -11.26 -6.45 13.21
C ALA A 202 -10.45 -5.33 13.89
N LYS A 203 -10.77 -4.98 15.13
CA LYS A 203 -10.07 -3.92 15.88
C LYS A 203 -8.60 -4.26 16.12
N ILE A 204 -8.28 -5.48 16.52
CA ILE A 204 -6.90 -5.90 16.79
C ILE A 204 -6.07 -5.85 15.51
N LEU A 205 -6.62 -6.38 14.41
CA LEU A 205 -5.95 -6.38 13.10
C LEU A 205 -5.73 -4.97 12.56
N ALA A 206 -6.75 -4.12 12.68
CA ALA A 206 -6.64 -2.72 12.27
C ALA A 206 -5.60 -1.96 13.11
N ALA A 207 -5.46 -2.25 14.41
CA ALA A 207 -4.41 -1.67 15.25
C ALA A 207 -3.00 -2.08 14.77
N PHE A 208 -2.79 -3.37 14.53
CA PHE A 208 -1.51 -3.86 13.97
C PHE A 208 -1.22 -3.24 12.60
N PHE A 209 -2.24 -3.10 11.76
CA PHE A 209 -2.08 -2.46 10.45
C PHE A 209 -1.66 -0.99 10.58
N ILE A 210 -2.33 -0.19 11.42
CA ILE A 210 -1.97 1.23 11.63
C ILE A 210 -0.55 1.36 12.17
N ILE A 211 -0.18 0.55 13.15
CA ILE A 211 1.17 0.55 13.72
C ILE A 211 2.21 0.19 12.64
N ALA A 212 1.93 -0.82 11.82
CA ALA A 212 2.82 -1.21 10.73
C ALA A 212 2.95 -0.12 9.67
N VAL A 213 1.86 0.53 9.30
CA VAL A 213 1.85 1.67 8.35
C VAL A 213 2.67 2.83 8.92
N PHE A 214 2.44 3.20 10.18
CA PHE A 214 3.16 4.29 10.84
C PHE A 214 4.69 4.06 10.82
N PHE A 215 5.13 2.88 11.20
CA PHE A 215 6.54 2.53 11.19
C PHE A 215 7.12 2.36 9.80
N SER A 216 6.36 1.84 8.86
CA SER A 216 6.77 1.69 7.46
C SER A 216 7.07 3.06 6.82
N PHE A 217 6.20 4.04 7.01
CA PHE A 217 6.43 5.40 6.52
C PHE A 217 7.56 6.11 7.25
N SER A 218 7.70 5.89 8.56
CA SER A 218 8.83 6.44 9.33
C SER A 218 10.18 5.90 8.83
N THR A 219 10.27 4.60 8.56
CA THR A 219 11.50 3.98 8.03
C THR A 219 11.76 4.37 6.57
N MET A 220 10.72 4.59 5.77
CA MET A 220 10.87 5.11 4.41
C MET A 220 11.48 6.51 4.41
N ALA A 221 11.03 7.39 5.29
CA ALA A 221 11.56 8.75 5.42
C ALA A 221 13.05 8.75 5.79
N ASP A 222 13.45 7.87 6.71
CA ASP A 222 14.84 7.75 7.17
C ASP A 222 15.78 7.13 6.12
N SER A 223 15.27 6.28 5.24
CA SER A 223 16.09 5.63 4.20
C SER A 223 16.49 6.55 3.05
N ILE A 224 15.84 7.70 2.90
CA ILE A 224 16.04 8.65 1.79
C ILE A 224 16.88 9.86 2.23
N THR A 225 17.05 10.06 3.52
CA THR A 225 17.98 11.04 4.12
C THR A 225 19.36 10.46 4.32
#